data_e8c5318a807c137bbc7615b184d62ae5
#
_entry.id   e8c5318a807c137bbc7615b184d62ae5
#
_cell.length_a   1.000
_cell.length_b   1.000
_cell.length_c   1.000
_cell.angle_alpha   90.00
_cell.angle_beta   90.00
_cell.angle_gamma   90.00
#
_symmetry.space_group_name_H-M   'P 1'
#
loop_
_entity.id
_entity.type
_entity.pdbx_description
1 polymer ?
#
loop_
_entity_poly.entity_id
_entity_poly.type
_entity_poly.pdbx_seq_one_letter_code
_entity_poly.pdbx_strand_id
1 'polypeptide(L)'
;GIPVKRVYRPENDRQKEVAAFLEAIYDRNRIDSVNVTRFRQLFAGCEIMTLWYAVEQPNTLYNGVKSLLKLRCRTFSPMLGDSLFPLFDEYGDMVALSIQYQRKVGRKTVRFYDCYTAERHVKWSNETGSMAEVENEPITLGKIPAIYQWRDKPIWEDTSNMVYEMEWSLSRNGNYLRENSKPVFAVFADEQISYGDEKSGDKEFRSVLQYPKGSTAGYITWAQSVESLKYQVSELRNLFFTTLQLPDWSYEKMSQTALSGESRKQLFIDAQLKVKDEKGDLIEFLDRETNV
;
A
#
# COMPACT_ATOMS: atom_id res chain seq x y z
N GLY A 1 -10.69 -6.81 -5.16
CA GLY A 1 -10.93 -7.41 -3.85
C GLY A 1 -12.34 -7.94 -3.79
N ILE A 2 -12.51 -9.11 -3.23
CA ILE A 2 -13.84 -9.66 -2.98
C ILE A 2 -14.45 -8.85 -1.83
N PRO A 3 -15.62 -8.24 -1.99
CA PRO A 3 -16.26 -7.51 -0.91
C PRO A 3 -16.59 -8.48 0.22
N VAL A 4 -16.25 -8.10 1.46
CA VAL A 4 -16.64 -8.87 2.65
C VAL A 4 -18.13 -8.67 2.85
N LYS A 5 -18.91 -9.73 2.69
CA LYS A 5 -20.35 -9.70 2.92
C LYS A 5 -20.64 -10.21 4.33
N ARG A 6 -21.24 -9.37 5.16
CA ARG A 6 -21.77 -9.77 6.46
C ARG A 6 -23.08 -10.53 6.28
N VAL A 7 -23.22 -11.64 6.96
CA VAL A 7 -24.44 -12.46 6.93
C VAL A 7 -24.89 -12.64 8.38
N TYR A 8 -25.98 -12.00 8.74
CA TYR A 8 -26.61 -12.16 10.04
C TYR A 8 -27.56 -13.35 10.02
N ARG A 9 -27.60 -14.11 11.09
CA ARG A 9 -28.50 -15.25 11.28
C ARG A 9 -29.37 -15.00 12.52
N PRO A 10 -30.37 -14.11 12.42
CA PRO A 10 -31.23 -13.79 13.54
C PRO A 10 -32.13 -14.96 13.88
N GLU A 11 -32.24 -15.29 15.16
CA GLU A 11 -33.06 -16.39 15.69
C GLU A 11 -34.46 -15.92 16.14
N ASN A 12 -34.60 -14.62 16.39
CA ASN A 12 -35.85 -14.03 16.84
C ASN A 12 -36.12 -12.68 16.17
N ASP A 13 -37.34 -12.15 16.33
CA ASP A 13 -37.73 -10.91 15.66
C ASP A 13 -36.96 -9.69 16.14
N ARG A 14 -36.60 -9.62 17.44
CA ARG A 14 -35.74 -8.55 17.95
C ARG A 14 -34.35 -8.55 17.29
N GLN A 15 -33.75 -9.71 17.08
CA GLN A 15 -32.46 -9.82 16.38
C GLN A 15 -32.61 -9.45 14.92
N LYS A 16 -33.75 -9.72 14.26
CA LYS A 16 -33.99 -9.26 12.88
C LYS A 16 -34.03 -7.74 12.79
N GLU A 17 -34.71 -7.08 13.74
CA GLU A 17 -34.76 -5.61 13.81
C GLU A 17 -33.37 -5.01 14.02
N VAL A 18 -32.57 -5.57 14.94
CA VAL A 18 -31.20 -5.12 15.22
C VAL A 18 -30.32 -5.33 13.99
N ALA A 19 -30.40 -6.49 13.33
CA ALA A 19 -29.64 -6.76 12.11
C ALA A 19 -29.97 -5.77 10.99
N ALA A 20 -31.25 -5.49 10.76
CA ALA A 20 -31.69 -4.52 9.77
C ALA A 20 -31.25 -3.08 10.11
N PHE A 21 -31.18 -2.74 11.40
CA PHE A 21 -30.67 -1.46 11.85
C PHE A 21 -29.17 -1.33 11.63
N LEU A 22 -28.39 -2.37 11.94
CA LEU A 22 -26.95 -2.43 11.66
C LEU A 22 -26.63 -2.34 10.17
N GLU A 23 -27.36 -3.07 9.33
CA GLU A 23 -27.23 -2.96 7.87
C GLU A 23 -27.44 -1.52 7.39
N ALA A 24 -28.49 -0.84 7.88
CA ALA A 24 -28.74 0.55 7.52
C ALA A 24 -27.63 1.51 7.97
N ILE A 25 -26.98 1.26 9.13
CA ILE A 25 -25.82 2.04 9.59
C ILE A 25 -24.63 1.80 8.66
N TYR A 26 -24.35 0.54 8.31
CA TYR A 26 -23.23 0.17 7.45
C TYR A 26 -23.38 0.70 6.03
N ASP A 27 -24.56 0.61 5.45
CA ASP A 27 -24.85 1.17 4.12
C ASP A 27 -24.65 2.68 4.08
N ARG A 28 -25.12 3.41 5.12
CA ARG A 28 -24.93 4.86 5.21
C ARG A 28 -23.47 5.27 5.34
N ASN A 29 -22.65 4.44 5.94
CA ASN A 29 -21.22 4.67 6.06
C ASN A 29 -20.43 4.09 4.88
N ARG A 30 -21.10 3.42 3.92
CA ARG A 30 -20.44 2.73 2.79
C ARG A 30 -19.33 1.79 3.27
N ILE A 31 -19.65 0.99 4.29
CA ILE A 31 -18.65 0.23 5.03
C ILE A 31 -17.85 -0.72 4.15
N ASP A 32 -18.41 -1.23 3.05
CA ASP A 32 -17.70 -2.09 2.11
C ASP A 32 -16.53 -1.35 1.43
N SER A 33 -16.74 -0.09 1.06
CA SER A 33 -15.67 0.76 0.51
C SER A 33 -14.63 1.11 1.57
N VAL A 34 -15.08 1.38 2.80
CA VAL A 34 -14.20 1.62 3.95
C VAL A 34 -13.37 0.38 4.25
N ASN A 35 -13.96 -0.81 4.23
CA ASN A 35 -13.27 -2.09 4.43
C ASN A 35 -12.11 -2.28 3.44
N VAL A 36 -12.35 -2.05 2.15
CA VAL A 36 -11.31 -2.16 1.12
C VAL A 36 -10.14 -1.21 1.42
N THR A 37 -10.43 0.01 1.83
CA THR A 37 -9.41 1.03 2.10
C THR A 37 -8.63 0.72 3.37
N ARG A 38 -9.32 0.44 4.49
CA ARG A 38 -8.67 0.20 5.79
C ARG A 38 -7.85 -1.08 5.81
N PHE A 39 -8.29 -2.15 5.12
CA PHE A 39 -7.50 -3.36 5.03
C PHE A 39 -6.26 -3.19 4.15
N ARG A 40 -6.34 -2.39 3.07
CA ARG A 40 -5.12 -1.99 2.35
C ARG A 40 -4.15 -1.24 3.26
N GLN A 41 -4.66 -0.37 4.12
CA GLN A 41 -3.83 0.36 5.09
C GLN A 41 -3.23 -0.56 6.14
N LEU A 42 -3.97 -1.57 6.63
CA LEU A 42 -3.46 -2.58 7.55
C LEU A 42 -2.32 -3.39 6.92
N PHE A 43 -2.52 -3.89 5.70
CA PHE A 43 -1.51 -4.67 4.99
C PHE A 43 -0.27 -3.85 4.61
N ALA A 44 -0.43 -2.54 4.45
CA ALA A 44 0.65 -1.63 4.09
C ALA A 44 1.36 -1.01 5.29
N GLY A 45 0.60 -0.54 6.27
CA GLY A 45 1.09 0.23 7.42
C GLY A 45 1.13 -0.54 8.72
N CYS A 46 0.82 -1.83 8.71
CA CYS A 46 0.84 -2.75 9.83
C CYS A 46 -0.15 -2.49 10.95
N GLU A 47 -0.80 -1.35 10.98
CA GLU A 47 -1.82 -1.04 11.98
C GLU A 47 -2.92 -0.14 11.44
N ILE A 48 -4.12 -0.34 11.97
CA ILE A 48 -5.29 0.49 11.72
C ILE A 48 -6.12 0.62 12.99
N MET A 49 -6.83 1.71 13.07
CA MET A 49 -7.86 1.92 14.04
C MET A 49 -9.11 2.47 13.35
N THR A 50 -10.28 2.00 13.72
CA THR A 50 -11.55 2.58 13.29
C THR A 50 -12.30 3.09 14.51
N LEU A 51 -12.54 4.39 14.54
CA LEU A 51 -13.34 5.06 15.57
C LEU A 51 -14.79 5.23 15.08
N TRP A 52 -15.75 4.80 15.91
CA TRP A 52 -17.16 5.08 15.73
C TRP A 52 -17.58 6.23 16.63
N TYR A 53 -18.32 7.18 16.08
CA TYR A 53 -18.79 8.35 16.81
C TYR A 53 -20.17 8.79 16.32
N ALA A 54 -20.93 9.40 17.21
CA ALA A 54 -22.23 9.96 16.91
C ALA A 54 -22.13 11.44 16.55
N VAL A 55 -22.91 11.86 15.56
CA VAL A 55 -23.07 13.26 15.19
C VAL A 55 -24.54 13.61 15.30
N GLU A 56 -24.86 14.72 15.95
CA GLU A 56 -26.22 15.23 15.98
C GLU A 56 -26.68 15.60 14.56
N GLN A 57 -27.67 14.89 14.09
CA GLN A 57 -28.33 15.16 12.82
C GLN A 57 -29.80 14.80 12.92
N PRO A 58 -30.69 15.79 13.17
CA PRO A 58 -32.12 15.58 13.23
C PRO A 58 -32.68 14.90 11.99
N ASN A 59 -33.66 14.05 12.17
CA ASN A 59 -34.34 13.31 11.10
C ASN A 59 -33.49 12.28 10.35
N THR A 60 -32.42 11.76 10.95
CA THR A 60 -31.73 10.58 10.42
C THR A 60 -32.67 9.37 10.50
N LEU A 61 -32.85 8.65 9.38
CA LEU A 61 -33.65 7.44 9.31
C LEU A 61 -32.76 6.22 9.22
N TYR A 62 -32.95 5.26 10.12
CA TYR A 62 -32.35 3.93 10.05
C TYR A 62 -33.47 2.91 9.97
N ASN A 63 -33.59 2.21 8.86
CA ASN A 63 -34.65 1.23 8.61
C ASN A 63 -36.05 1.73 9.00
N GLY A 64 -36.40 2.98 8.64
CA GLY A 64 -37.69 3.61 8.99
C GLY A 64 -37.77 4.24 10.38
N VAL A 65 -36.80 3.98 11.27
CA VAL A 65 -36.76 4.57 12.62
C VAL A 65 -36.05 5.92 12.57
N LYS A 66 -36.68 6.97 13.09
CA LYS A 66 -36.10 8.30 13.22
C LYS A 66 -35.09 8.33 14.36
N SER A 67 -33.92 8.81 14.11
CA SER A 67 -32.87 9.05 15.10
C SER A 67 -32.45 10.52 15.10
N LEU A 68 -32.09 11.04 16.26
CA LEU A 68 -31.45 12.36 16.40
C LEU A 68 -29.96 12.31 16.11
N LEU A 69 -29.38 11.11 16.18
CA LEU A 69 -27.96 10.88 16.02
C LEU A 69 -27.68 10.12 14.72
N LYS A 70 -26.59 10.49 14.09
CA LYS A 70 -26.04 9.78 12.95
C LYS A 70 -24.70 9.18 13.34
N LEU A 71 -24.59 7.86 13.25
CA LEU A 71 -23.36 7.14 13.48
C LEU A 71 -22.42 7.29 12.26
N ARG A 72 -21.18 7.60 12.55
CA ARG A 72 -20.09 7.74 11.59
C ARG A 72 -18.89 6.93 12.03
N CYS A 73 -18.11 6.47 11.08
CA CYS A 73 -16.81 5.85 11.35
C CYS A 73 -15.69 6.62 10.67
N ARG A 74 -14.53 6.61 11.30
CA ARG A 74 -13.29 7.16 10.75
C ARG A 74 -12.14 6.20 11.01
N THR A 75 -11.36 5.94 9.97
CA THR A 75 -10.16 5.13 10.07
C THR A 75 -8.93 6.01 10.24
N PHE A 76 -8.04 5.59 11.13
CA PHE A 76 -6.72 6.15 11.36
C PHE A 76 -5.67 5.09 11.07
N SER A 77 -4.53 5.51 10.51
CA SER A 77 -3.44 4.61 10.14
C SER A 77 -2.14 5.39 9.97
N PRO A 78 -0.98 4.78 10.22
CA PRO A 78 0.32 5.37 9.88
C PRO A 78 0.43 5.76 8.41
N MET A 79 -0.24 5.06 7.51
CA MET A 79 -0.32 5.39 6.09
C MET A 79 -1.02 6.74 5.80
N LEU A 80 -1.79 7.25 6.76
CA LEU A 80 -2.43 8.57 6.71
C LEU A 80 -1.65 9.64 7.47
N GLY A 81 -0.51 9.27 8.07
CA GLY A 81 0.30 10.14 8.91
C GLY A 81 -0.20 10.22 10.35
N ASP A 82 -1.06 9.30 10.78
CA ASP A 82 -1.53 9.18 12.14
C ASP A 82 -0.58 8.28 12.95
N SER A 83 -0.50 8.49 14.26
CA SER A 83 0.22 7.60 15.18
C SER A 83 -0.78 7.02 16.18
N LEU A 84 -0.73 5.70 16.36
CA LEU A 84 -1.66 4.96 17.21
C LEU A 84 -0.91 4.42 18.43
N PHE A 85 -1.52 4.54 19.61
CA PHE A 85 -0.92 4.12 20.88
C PHE A 85 -1.95 3.31 21.69
N PRO A 86 -2.10 2.01 21.38
CA PRO A 86 -2.95 1.12 22.16
C PRO A 86 -2.26 0.78 23.50
N LEU A 87 -3.04 0.69 24.56
CA LEU A 87 -2.61 0.20 25.85
C LEU A 87 -3.40 -1.05 26.20
N PHE A 88 -2.68 -2.16 26.39
CA PHE A 88 -3.25 -3.44 26.77
C PHE A 88 -2.93 -3.74 28.23
N ASP A 89 -3.81 -4.46 28.89
CA ASP A 89 -3.57 -4.99 30.22
C ASP A 89 -2.75 -6.29 30.17
N GLU A 90 -2.53 -6.90 31.34
CA GLU A 90 -1.79 -8.18 31.47
C GLU A 90 -2.50 -9.38 30.83
N TYR A 91 -3.81 -9.25 30.50
CA TYR A 91 -4.61 -10.29 29.87
C TYR A 91 -4.72 -10.10 28.35
N GLY A 92 -4.20 -8.99 27.81
CA GLY A 92 -4.26 -8.65 26.40
C GLY A 92 -5.51 -7.88 26.00
N ASP A 93 -6.32 -7.42 26.98
CA ASP A 93 -7.48 -6.58 26.71
C ASP A 93 -7.06 -5.11 26.58
N MET A 94 -7.62 -4.42 25.58
CA MET A 94 -7.33 -3.01 25.34
C MET A 94 -8.05 -2.13 26.36
N VAL A 95 -7.30 -1.47 27.23
CA VAL A 95 -7.82 -0.59 28.30
C VAL A 95 -7.84 0.88 27.93
N ALA A 96 -6.99 1.30 27.01
CA ALA A 96 -7.00 2.64 26.44
C ALA A 96 -6.46 2.64 25.00
N LEU A 97 -6.87 3.64 24.25
CA LEU A 97 -6.36 3.85 22.89
C LEU A 97 -6.16 5.34 22.66
N SER A 98 -4.95 5.73 22.33
CA SER A 98 -4.63 7.12 21.99
C SER A 98 -4.23 7.26 20.55
N ILE A 99 -4.56 8.43 19.98
CA ILE A 99 -4.31 8.75 18.58
C ILE A 99 -3.66 10.12 18.52
N GLN A 100 -2.57 10.22 17.78
CA GLN A 100 -2.00 11.50 17.39
C GLN A 100 -2.22 11.71 15.90
N TYR A 101 -2.80 12.85 15.54
CA TYR A 101 -3.03 13.22 14.16
C TYR A 101 -2.88 14.72 13.93
N GLN A 102 -2.79 15.12 12.66
CA GLN A 102 -2.68 16.53 12.30
C GLN A 102 -3.84 16.96 11.42
N ARG A 103 -4.30 18.18 11.61
CA ARG A 103 -5.30 18.82 10.75
C ARG A 103 -4.92 20.27 10.44
N LYS A 104 -5.32 20.73 9.27
CA LYS A 104 -5.27 22.14 8.94
C LYS A 104 -6.47 22.86 9.56
N VAL A 105 -6.20 23.82 10.44
CA VAL A 105 -7.19 24.73 11.01
C VAL A 105 -6.86 26.13 10.47
N GLY A 106 -7.64 26.60 9.49
CA GLY A 106 -7.30 27.79 8.73
C GLY A 106 -5.98 27.62 7.96
N ARG A 107 -4.98 28.46 8.29
CA ARG A 107 -3.64 28.42 7.67
C ARG A 107 -2.59 27.63 8.47
N LYS A 108 -2.93 27.18 9.68
CA LYS A 108 -2.01 26.48 10.58
C LYS A 108 -2.26 24.98 10.53
N THR A 109 -1.19 24.19 10.67
CA THR A 109 -1.29 22.76 10.92
C THR A 109 -1.29 22.55 12.44
N VAL A 110 -2.39 22.02 12.96
CA VAL A 110 -2.60 21.76 14.39
C VAL A 110 -2.45 20.28 14.65
N ARG A 111 -1.72 19.92 15.71
CA ARG A 111 -1.63 18.54 16.20
C ARG A 111 -2.71 18.32 17.25
N PHE A 112 -3.35 17.17 17.12
CA PHE A 112 -4.34 16.69 18.08
C PHE A 112 -3.84 15.38 18.67
N TYR A 113 -4.18 15.16 19.93
CA TYR A 113 -3.96 13.93 20.65
C TYR A 113 -5.25 13.57 21.36
N ASP A 114 -5.88 12.50 20.95
CA ASP A 114 -7.13 11.99 21.51
C ASP A 114 -6.83 10.71 22.28
N CYS A 115 -7.36 10.58 23.49
CA CYS A 115 -7.27 9.37 24.31
C CYS A 115 -8.67 8.88 24.65
N TYR A 116 -8.93 7.62 24.35
CA TYR A 116 -10.19 6.93 24.62
C TYR A 116 -9.95 5.82 25.63
N THR A 117 -10.73 5.85 26.71
CA THR A 117 -10.90 4.75 27.67
C THR A 117 -12.36 4.28 27.63
N ALA A 118 -12.71 3.25 28.39
CA ALA A 118 -14.12 2.83 28.50
C ALA A 118 -15.01 3.91 29.16
N GLU A 119 -14.42 4.83 29.93
CA GLU A 119 -15.14 5.82 30.72
C GLU A 119 -15.07 7.24 30.17
N ARG A 120 -13.96 7.59 29.49
CA ARG A 120 -13.66 8.98 29.14
C ARG A 120 -12.97 9.11 27.77
N HIS A 121 -13.31 10.20 27.10
CA HIS A 121 -12.56 10.75 25.97
C HIS A 121 -11.91 12.04 26.38
N VAL A 122 -10.60 12.13 26.21
CA VAL A 122 -9.84 13.35 26.50
C VAL A 122 -9.04 13.75 25.26
N LYS A 123 -9.13 15.00 24.88
CA LYS A 123 -8.48 15.54 23.67
C LYS A 123 -7.62 16.73 24.01
N TRP A 124 -6.42 16.73 23.47
CA TRP A 124 -5.46 17.82 23.53
C TRP A 124 -5.19 18.39 22.14
N SER A 125 -4.86 19.68 22.09
CA SER A 125 -4.39 20.32 20.86
C SER A 125 -3.29 21.34 21.13
N ASN A 126 -2.46 21.62 20.12
CA ASN A 126 -1.46 22.67 20.17
C ASN A 126 -1.87 23.94 19.41
N GLU A 127 -3.15 24.17 19.24
CA GLU A 127 -3.68 25.32 18.47
C GLU A 127 -3.24 26.66 19.07
N THR A 128 -3.14 26.74 20.40
CA THR A 128 -2.69 27.93 21.17
C THR A 128 -1.18 28.05 21.30
N GLY A 129 -0.40 27.11 20.71
CA GLY A 129 1.06 27.10 20.73
C GLY A 129 1.67 26.00 21.61
N SER A 130 1.07 25.67 22.76
CA SER A 130 1.42 24.54 23.63
C SER A 130 0.29 23.49 23.61
N MET A 131 0.62 22.22 23.94
CA MET A 131 -0.40 21.21 24.10
C MET A 131 -1.27 21.55 25.32
N ALA A 132 -2.58 21.70 25.08
CA ALA A 132 -3.57 21.98 26.12
C ALA A 132 -4.77 21.05 25.93
N GLU A 133 -5.43 20.71 27.03
CA GLU A 133 -6.69 19.96 27.02
C GLU A 133 -7.79 20.83 26.42
N VAL A 134 -8.52 20.28 25.44
CA VAL A 134 -9.60 20.99 24.72
C VAL A 134 -10.94 20.35 24.98
N GLU A 135 -10.98 19.04 25.15
CA GLU A 135 -12.21 18.28 25.41
C GLU A 135 -11.93 17.23 26.51
N ASN A 136 -12.90 17.01 27.39
CA ASN A 136 -12.85 15.95 28.39
C ASN A 136 -14.29 15.52 28.71
N GLU A 137 -14.73 14.48 27.99
CA GLU A 137 -16.12 14.06 28.00
C GLU A 137 -16.25 12.61 28.51
N PRO A 138 -17.30 12.30 29.27
CA PRO A 138 -17.59 10.94 29.69
C PRO A 138 -18.10 10.12 28.51
N ILE A 139 -17.67 8.86 28.40
CA ILE A 139 -18.19 7.88 27.46
C ILE A 139 -19.29 7.08 28.17
N THR A 140 -20.52 7.22 27.69
CA THR A 140 -21.70 6.54 28.27
C THR A 140 -21.86 5.10 27.83
N LEU A 141 -21.11 4.67 26.80
CA LEU A 141 -21.20 3.31 26.25
C LEU A 141 -20.55 2.25 27.14
N GLY A 142 -19.70 2.65 28.10
CA GLY A 142 -18.93 1.72 28.93
C GLY A 142 -17.92 0.88 28.15
N LYS A 143 -17.62 1.28 26.91
CA LYS A 143 -16.66 0.64 26.02
C LYS A 143 -15.88 1.68 25.25
N ILE A 144 -14.65 1.35 24.84
CA ILE A 144 -13.87 2.16 23.91
C ILE A 144 -14.57 2.13 22.55
N PRO A 145 -15.00 3.28 21.98
CA PRO A 145 -15.75 3.33 20.73
C PRO A 145 -14.84 3.14 19.49
N ALA A 146 -13.81 2.35 19.63
CA ALA A 146 -12.80 2.16 18.62
C ALA A 146 -12.31 0.72 18.55
N ILE A 147 -12.01 0.27 17.36
CA ILE A 147 -11.45 -1.04 17.09
C ILE A 147 -10.04 -0.85 16.56
N TYR A 148 -9.06 -1.52 17.19
CA TYR A 148 -7.67 -1.52 16.79
C TYR A 148 -7.28 -2.90 16.27
N GLN A 149 -6.49 -2.92 15.19
CA GLN A 149 -5.91 -4.13 14.62
C GLN A 149 -4.50 -3.83 14.17
N TRP A 150 -3.60 -4.78 14.39
CA TRP A 150 -2.21 -4.70 14.02
C TRP A 150 -1.70 -6.01 13.43
N ARG A 151 -0.54 -5.95 12.78
CA ARG A 151 0.20 -7.09 12.26
C ARG A 151 1.70 -6.82 12.37
N ASP A 152 2.49 -7.88 12.50
CA ASP A 152 3.93 -7.77 12.75
C ASP A 152 4.70 -7.13 11.59
N LYS A 153 4.30 -7.44 10.36
CA LYS A 153 5.03 -7.00 9.16
C LYS A 153 4.08 -6.70 8.00
N PRO A 154 4.47 -5.77 7.12
CA PRO A 154 3.70 -5.51 5.90
C PRO A 154 3.71 -6.73 4.97
N ILE A 155 2.70 -6.83 4.12
CA ILE A 155 2.51 -7.99 3.25
C ILE A 155 3.68 -8.24 2.28
N TRP A 156 4.46 -7.21 1.97
CA TRP A 156 5.60 -7.27 1.03
C TRP A 156 6.96 -7.40 1.69
N GLU A 157 7.07 -7.51 3.00
CA GLU A 157 8.36 -7.55 3.72
C GLU A 157 9.30 -8.60 3.14
N ASP A 158 8.79 -9.81 2.96
CA ASP A 158 9.58 -10.96 2.49
C ASP A 158 10.03 -10.81 1.01
N THR A 159 9.48 -9.84 0.27
CA THR A 159 9.81 -9.59 -1.13
C THR A 159 10.60 -8.31 -1.36
N SER A 160 10.86 -7.53 -0.32
CA SER A 160 11.53 -6.22 -0.42
C SER A 160 12.91 -6.33 -1.07
N ASN A 161 13.71 -7.35 -0.70
CA ASN A 161 15.03 -7.58 -1.30
C ASN A 161 14.95 -7.93 -2.78
N MET A 162 13.93 -8.68 -3.20
CA MET A 162 13.73 -9.04 -4.62
C MET A 162 13.40 -7.81 -5.46
N VAL A 163 12.56 -6.92 -4.94
CA VAL A 163 12.24 -5.64 -5.60
C VAL A 163 13.48 -4.78 -5.71
N TYR A 164 14.26 -4.65 -4.62
CA TYR A 164 15.50 -3.90 -4.61
C TYR A 164 16.49 -4.43 -5.66
N GLU A 165 16.72 -5.73 -5.74
CA GLU A 165 17.60 -6.36 -6.71
C GLU A 165 17.12 -6.15 -8.16
N MET A 166 15.81 -6.21 -8.41
CA MET A 166 15.25 -5.90 -9.73
C MET A 166 15.47 -4.44 -10.11
N GLU A 167 15.21 -3.51 -9.22
CA GLU A 167 15.39 -2.07 -9.43
C GLU A 167 16.87 -1.74 -9.67
N TRP A 168 17.76 -2.31 -8.86
CA TRP A 168 19.20 -2.13 -9.00
C TRP A 168 19.71 -2.64 -10.36
N SER A 169 19.32 -3.87 -10.74
CA SER A 169 19.70 -4.48 -12.01
C SER A 169 19.23 -3.66 -13.22
N LEU A 170 17.97 -3.20 -13.19
CA LEU A 170 17.40 -2.38 -14.26
C LEU A 170 18.04 -1.00 -14.33
N SER A 171 18.29 -0.36 -13.18
CA SER A 171 18.92 0.96 -13.10
C SER A 171 20.35 0.90 -13.62
N ARG A 172 21.12 -0.13 -13.22
CA ARG A 172 22.49 -0.34 -13.70
C ARG A 172 22.54 -0.59 -15.20
N ASN A 173 21.62 -1.42 -15.70
CA ASN A 173 21.50 -1.63 -17.14
C ASN A 173 21.17 -0.33 -17.89
N GLY A 174 20.26 0.48 -17.35
CA GLY A 174 19.92 1.78 -17.93
C GLY A 174 21.11 2.74 -17.97
N ASN A 175 21.98 2.71 -16.97
CA ASN A 175 23.23 3.48 -16.96
C ASN A 175 24.21 2.98 -18.03
N TYR A 176 24.39 1.66 -18.10
CA TYR A 176 25.21 1.06 -19.16
C TYR A 176 24.75 1.45 -20.56
N LEU A 177 23.47 1.41 -20.83
CA LEU A 177 22.89 1.81 -22.10
C LEU A 177 23.16 3.29 -22.41
N ARG A 178 23.06 4.17 -21.42
CA ARG A 178 23.33 5.60 -21.58
C ARG A 178 24.80 5.90 -21.86
N GLU A 179 25.70 5.24 -21.14
CA GLU A 179 27.14 5.44 -21.27
C GLU A 179 27.69 4.81 -22.56
N ASN A 180 27.21 3.63 -22.92
CA ASN A 180 27.74 2.84 -24.05
C ASN A 180 26.85 2.86 -25.30
N SER A 181 25.82 3.73 -25.34
CA SER A 181 24.96 3.88 -26.53
C SER A 181 25.67 4.47 -27.73
N LYS A 182 26.81 5.15 -27.53
CA LYS A 182 27.61 5.68 -28.59
C LYS A 182 28.73 4.70 -28.89
N PRO A 183 28.78 4.10 -30.09
CA PRO A 183 29.89 3.24 -30.47
C PRO A 183 31.18 4.04 -30.46
N VAL A 184 32.23 3.49 -29.83
CA VAL A 184 33.55 4.08 -29.82
C VAL A 184 34.28 3.63 -31.09
N PHE A 185 34.64 4.60 -31.91
CA PHE A 185 35.48 4.31 -33.06
C PHE A 185 36.93 4.10 -32.58
N ALA A 186 37.42 2.91 -32.72
CA ALA A 186 38.78 2.55 -32.32
C ALA A 186 39.62 2.20 -33.53
N VAL A 187 40.84 2.66 -33.49
CA VAL A 187 41.86 2.35 -34.49
C VAL A 187 43.06 1.71 -33.80
N PHE A 188 43.41 0.53 -34.24
CA PHE A 188 44.59 -0.18 -33.77
C PHE A 188 45.70 -0.06 -34.84
N ALA A 189 46.77 0.64 -34.52
CA ALA A 189 47.91 0.87 -35.42
C ALA A 189 49.20 0.76 -34.63
N ASP A 190 50.27 0.25 -35.30
CA ASP A 190 51.60 0.14 -34.70
C ASP A 190 52.37 1.49 -34.71
N GLU A 191 51.85 2.48 -35.46
CA GLU A 191 52.46 3.81 -35.57
C GLU A 191 51.44 4.87 -35.02
N GLN A 192 52.01 5.99 -34.56
CA GLN A 192 51.20 7.10 -34.03
C GLN A 192 50.35 7.73 -35.15
N ILE A 193 49.03 7.78 -34.94
CA ILE A 193 48.10 8.37 -35.89
C ILE A 193 48.18 9.89 -35.78
N SER A 194 48.60 10.56 -36.86
CA SER A 194 48.54 12.03 -36.91
C SER A 194 47.15 12.47 -37.42
N TYR A 195 46.49 13.30 -36.64
CA TYR A 195 45.31 14.03 -37.11
C TYR A 195 45.78 15.16 -38.03
N GLY A 196 45.29 15.17 -39.28
CA GLY A 196 45.56 16.29 -40.19
C GLY A 196 45.05 17.60 -39.59
N ASP A 197 45.88 18.67 -39.67
CA ASP A 197 45.53 19.99 -39.18
C ASP A 197 44.22 20.50 -39.86
N GLU A 198 43.19 20.72 -39.07
CA GLU A 198 41.97 21.41 -39.49
C GLU A 198 42.26 22.89 -39.76
N LYS A 199 42.72 23.21 -40.95
CA LYS A 199 42.71 24.58 -41.46
C LYS A 199 41.71 24.71 -42.59
N SER A 200 40.48 24.39 -42.34
CA SER A 200 39.37 24.79 -43.23
C SER A 200 38.10 24.97 -42.43
N GLY A 201 37.55 26.18 -42.46
CA GLY A 201 36.39 26.61 -41.66
C GLY A 201 35.07 26.11 -42.18
N ASP A 202 34.98 24.96 -42.81
CA ASP A 202 33.73 24.35 -43.29
C ASP A 202 33.33 23.19 -42.37
N LYS A 203 32.31 23.43 -41.58
CA LYS A 203 31.79 22.50 -40.55
C LYS A 203 31.07 21.25 -41.09
N GLU A 204 31.02 21.03 -42.38
CA GLU A 204 30.28 19.93 -43.01
C GLU A 204 31.10 18.75 -43.51
N PHE A 205 32.43 18.81 -43.47
CA PHE A 205 33.26 17.69 -43.91
C PHE A 205 33.62 16.77 -42.75
N ARG A 206 33.08 15.54 -42.78
CA ARG A 206 33.62 14.43 -41.99
C ARG A 206 35.08 14.25 -42.33
N SER A 207 35.97 14.52 -41.39
CA SER A 207 37.42 14.30 -41.59
C SER A 207 37.67 12.86 -42.02
N VAL A 208 38.20 12.67 -43.19
CA VAL A 208 38.64 11.36 -43.66
C VAL A 208 39.91 11.05 -42.87
N LEU A 209 39.81 10.13 -41.93
CA LEU A 209 40.95 9.66 -41.15
C LEU A 209 41.80 8.75 -42.04
N GLN A 210 43.03 9.14 -42.31
CA GLN A 210 44.02 8.30 -43.02
C GLN A 210 44.81 7.50 -41.98
N TYR A 211 44.84 6.20 -42.17
CA TYR A 211 45.52 5.28 -41.25
C TYR A 211 46.79 4.70 -41.93
N PRO A 212 47.86 4.38 -41.16
CA PRO A 212 49.00 3.65 -41.63
C PRO A 212 48.62 2.29 -42.25
N LYS A 213 49.45 1.83 -43.18
CA LYS A 213 49.25 0.53 -43.87
C LYS A 213 49.34 -0.61 -42.85
N GLY A 214 48.31 -1.41 -42.75
CA GLY A 214 48.18 -2.49 -41.73
C GLY A 214 47.33 -2.18 -40.52
N SER A 215 46.84 -0.95 -40.39
CA SER A 215 45.92 -0.58 -39.31
C SER A 215 44.56 -1.26 -39.44
N THR A 216 43.96 -1.63 -38.31
CA THR A 216 42.58 -2.11 -38.24
C THR A 216 41.72 -1.05 -37.56
N ALA A 217 40.64 -0.68 -38.21
CA ALA A 217 39.70 0.30 -37.67
C ALA A 217 38.29 -0.30 -37.58
N GLY A 218 37.60 -0.02 -36.53
CA GLY A 218 36.23 -0.50 -36.35
C GLY A 218 35.54 0.17 -35.19
N TYR A 219 34.22 0.01 -35.15
CA TYR A 219 33.45 0.43 -33.99
C TYR A 219 33.50 -0.66 -32.92
N ILE A 220 33.95 -0.29 -31.74
CA ILE A 220 33.80 -1.13 -30.57
C ILE A 220 32.40 -0.90 -30.04
N THR A 221 31.56 -1.91 -30.18
CA THR A 221 30.25 -1.95 -29.57
C THR A 221 30.31 -2.84 -28.37
N TRP A 222 29.67 -2.42 -27.28
CA TRP A 222 29.59 -3.23 -26.08
C TRP A 222 28.68 -4.43 -26.32
N ALA A 223 29.22 -5.63 -26.20
CA ALA A 223 28.43 -6.86 -26.23
C ALA A 223 27.87 -7.13 -24.82
N GLN A 224 26.71 -6.60 -24.53
CA GLN A 224 26.01 -6.88 -23.26
C GLN A 224 25.34 -8.24 -23.34
N SER A 225 25.43 -9.01 -22.26
CA SER A 225 24.65 -10.25 -22.09
C SER A 225 23.19 -9.92 -21.74
N VAL A 226 22.43 -9.46 -22.71
CA VAL A 226 21.01 -9.14 -22.58
C VAL A 226 20.21 -10.34 -22.10
N GLU A 227 20.58 -11.54 -22.53
CA GLU A 227 19.93 -12.80 -22.14
C GLU A 227 20.10 -13.09 -20.65
N SER A 228 21.29 -12.88 -20.08
CA SER A 228 21.53 -13.06 -18.64
C SER A 228 20.70 -12.09 -17.80
N LEU A 229 20.61 -10.82 -18.20
CA LEU A 229 19.77 -9.84 -17.51
C LEU A 229 18.28 -10.18 -17.60
N LYS A 230 17.81 -10.55 -18.77
CA LYS A 230 16.41 -10.99 -18.95
C LYS A 230 16.09 -12.19 -18.07
N TYR A 231 16.97 -13.18 -18.03
CA TYR A 231 16.83 -14.35 -17.18
C TYR A 231 16.77 -13.96 -15.71
N GLN A 232 17.73 -13.16 -15.23
CA GLN A 232 17.76 -12.71 -13.83
C GLN A 232 16.48 -11.96 -13.43
N VAL A 233 16.05 -10.99 -14.23
CA VAL A 233 14.84 -10.21 -13.94
C VAL A 233 13.59 -11.10 -14.00
N SER A 234 13.53 -12.06 -14.92
CA SER A 234 12.43 -13.01 -15.02
C SER A 234 12.36 -13.93 -13.81
N GLU A 235 13.50 -14.45 -13.32
CA GLU A 235 13.54 -15.29 -12.13
C GLU A 235 13.18 -14.52 -10.86
N LEU A 236 13.69 -13.31 -10.66
CA LEU A 236 13.33 -12.45 -9.54
C LEU A 236 11.82 -12.15 -9.54
N ARG A 237 11.25 -11.91 -10.71
CA ARG A 237 9.81 -11.69 -10.86
C ARG A 237 9.00 -12.95 -10.52
N ASN A 238 9.42 -14.11 -10.99
CA ASN A 238 8.76 -15.38 -10.67
C ASN A 238 8.81 -15.65 -9.15
N LEU A 239 9.96 -15.46 -8.53
CA LEU A 239 10.14 -15.59 -7.08
C LEU A 239 9.26 -14.60 -6.31
N PHE A 240 9.16 -13.35 -6.76
CA PHE A 240 8.29 -12.34 -6.18
C PHE A 240 6.83 -12.79 -6.11
N PHE A 241 6.26 -13.25 -7.22
CA PHE A 241 4.88 -13.71 -7.25
C PHE A 241 4.67 -15.01 -6.46
N THR A 242 5.64 -15.91 -6.49
CA THR A 242 5.60 -17.16 -5.71
C THR A 242 5.65 -16.90 -4.22
N THR A 243 6.54 -16.02 -3.76
CA THR A 243 6.64 -15.65 -2.34
C THR A 243 5.39 -14.95 -1.85
N LEU A 244 4.78 -14.09 -2.67
CA LEU A 244 3.51 -13.45 -2.35
C LEU A 244 2.30 -14.38 -2.48
N GLN A 245 2.47 -15.59 -3.02
CA GLN A 245 1.38 -16.52 -3.33
C GLN A 245 0.29 -15.88 -4.21
N LEU A 246 0.71 -15.03 -5.15
CA LEU A 246 -0.17 -14.32 -6.07
C LEU A 246 0.08 -14.79 -7.51
N PRO A 247 -0.95 -14.96 -8.32
CA PRO A 247 -0.77 -15.24 -9.74
C PRO A 247 -0.24 -14.01 -10.48
N ASP A 248 0.68 -14.23 -11.42
CA ASP A 248 1.13 -13.17 -12.35
C ASP A 248 0.06 -12.89 -13.39
N TRP A 249 -0.64 -11.73 -13.23
CA TRP A 249 -1.70 -11.24 -14.11
C TRP A 249 -1.20 -10.47 -15.33
N SER A 250 0.10 -10.54 -15.66
CA SER A 250 0.57 -9.86 -16.85
C SER A 250 -0.14 -10.40 -18.10
N TYR A 251 -0.46 -9.49 -19.00
CA TYR A 251 -1.10 -9.85 -20.28
C TYR A 251 -0.30 -10.91 -21.03
N GLU A 252 1.02 -10.84 -20.97
CA GLU A 252 1.93 -11.77 -21.61
C GLU A 252 1.75 -13.21 -21.10
N LYS A 253 1.71 -13.40 -19.76
CA LYS A 253 1.46 -14.72 -19.15
C LYS A 253 0.05 -15.22 -19.41
N MET A 254 -0.94 -14.32 -19.40
CA MET A 254 -2.34 -14.67 -19.62
C MET A 254 -2.65 -14.99 -21.09
N SER A 255 -1.97 -14.38 -22.04
CA SER A 255 -2.18 -14.60 -23.47
C SER A 255 -1.50 -15.87 -23.99
N GLN A 256 -0.36 -16.25 -23.41
CA GLN A 256 0.39 -17.45 -23.80
C GLN A 256 -0.30 -18.75 -23.39
N THR A 257 -1.22 -18.71 -22.45
CA THR A 257 -1.88 -19.88 -21.92
C THR A 257 -3.36 -19.86 -22.32
N ALA A 258 -3.73 -20.67 -23.32
CA ALA A 258 -5.12 -20.96 -23.63
C ALA A 258 -5.73 -21.86 -22.53
N LEU A 259 -5.91 -21.27 -21.32
CA LEU A 259 -6.38 -21.99 -20.15
C LEU A 259 -7.90 -22.17 -20.22
N SER A 260 -8.35 -23.41 -19.99
CA SER A 260 -9.76 -23.69 -19.71
C SER A 260 -10.22 -22.94 -18.45
N GLY A 261 -11.53 -22.76 -18.27
CA GLY A 261 -12.07 -22.12 -17.07
C GLY A 261 -11.64 -22.82 -15.78
N GLU A 262 -11.43 -24.14 -15.79
CA GLU A 262 -10.98 -24.94 -14.65
C GLU A 262 -9.50 -24.69 -14.33
N SER A 263 -8.64 -24.68 -15.34
CA SER A 263 -7.21 -24.36 -15.15
C SER A 263 -7.01 -22.95 -14.61
N ARG A 264 -7.86 -21.99 -15.00
CA ARG A 264 -7.84 -20.64 -14.41
C ARG A 264 -8.20 -20.63 -12.94
N LYS A 265 -9.15 -21.45 -12.50
CA LYS A 265 -9.48 -21.59 -11.06
C LYS A 265 -8.31 -22.15 -10.26
N GLN A 266 -7.56 -23.10 -10.83
CA GLN A 266 -6.39 -23.66 -10.16
C GLN A 266 -5.29 -22.64 -9.90
N LEU A 267 -5.08 -21.67 -10.80
CA LEU A 267 -4.13 -20.57 -10.58
C LEU A 267 -4.46 -19.69 -9.36
N PHE A 268 -5.72 -19.74 -8.89
CA PHE A 268 -6.13 -18.97 -7.71
C PHE A 268 -6.01 -19.74 -6.40
N ILE A 269 -5.62 -21.01 -6.42
CA ILE A 269 -5.58 -21.83 -5.20
C ILE A 269 -4.63 -21.21 -4.18
N ASP A 270 -3.43 -20.81 -4.58
CA ASP A 270 -2.43 -20.20 -3.68
C ASP A 270 -2.94 -18.89 -3.10
N ALA A 271 -3.54 -18.04 -3.95
CA ALA A 271 -4.15 -16.79 -3.49
C ALA A 271 -5.33 -17.03 -2.54
N GLN A 272 -6.13 -18.10 -2.77
CA GLN A 272 -7.22 -18.46 -1.87
C GLN A 272 -6.70 -19.00 -0.53
N LEU A 273 -5.61 -19.78 -0.53
CA LEU A 273 -4.96 -20.24 0.70
C LEU A 273 -4.45 -19.05 1.51
N LYS A 274 -3.75 -18.12 0.87
CA LYS A 274 -3.30 -16.89 1.53
C LYS A 274 -4.46 -16.10 2.14
N VAL A 275 -5.57 -15.93 1.42
CA VAL A 275 -6.78 -15.28 1.96
C VAL A 275 -7.34 -16.05 3.15
N LYS A 276 -7.27 -17.39 3.15
CA LYS A 276 -7.72 -18.20 4.30
C LYS A 276 -6.84 -17.99 5.53
N ASP A 277 -5.55 -17.86 5.36
CA ASP A 277 -4.61 -17.64 6.46
C ASP A 277 -4.80 -16.24 7.07
N GLU A 278 -4.96 -15.23 6.22
CA GLU A 278 -5.11 -13.82 6.65
C GLU A 278 -6.54 -13.47 7.15
N LYS A 279 -7.54 -14.28 6.86
CA LYS A 279 -8.94 -13.93 7.16
C LYS A 279 -9.29 -13.93 8.64
N GLY A 280 -8.54 -14.66 9.47
CA GLY A 280 -8.80 -14.77 10.90
C GLY A 280 -8.84 -13.40 11.57
N ASP A 281 -7.78 -12.64 11.42
CA ASP A 281 -7.64 -11.27 11.96
C ASP A 281 -8.72 -10.32 11.44
N LEU A 282 -9.08 -10.47 10.15
CA LEU A 282 -10.11 -9.64 9.55
C LEU A 282 -11.50 -9.95 10.08
N ILE A 283 -11.82 -11.22 10.31
CA ILE A 283 -13.09 -11.64 10.89
C ILE A 283 -13.18 -11.11 12.32
N GLU A 284 -12.14 -11.31 13.13
CA GLU A 284 -12.09 -10.83 14.50
C GLU A 284 -12.30 -9.31 14.59
N PHE A 285 -11.63 -8.55 13.71
CA PHE A 285 -11.83 -7.10 13.62
C PHE A 285 -13.29 -6.73 13.33
N LEU A 286 -13.92 -7.43 12.37
CA LEU A 286 -15.31 -7.17 11.98
C LEU A 286 -16.31 -7.56 13.06
N ASP A 287 -16.04 -8.63 13.80
CA ASP A 287 -16.87 -9.08 14.93
C ASP A 287 -16.76 -8.08 16.09
N ARG A 288 -15.57 -7.61 16.41
CA ARG A 288 -15.36 -6.53 17.40
C ARG A 288 -16.09 -5.26 16.98
N GLU A 289 -16.07 -4.89 15.70
CA GLU A 289 -16.78 -3.73 15.17
C GLU A 289 -18.30 -3.83 15.36
N THR A 290 -18.85 -5.02 15.25
CA THR A 290 -20.28 -5.25 15.47
C THR A 290 -20.66 -5.15 16.95
N ASN A 291 -19.70 -5.40 17.86
CA ASN A 291 -19.91 -5.37 19.31
C ASN A 291 -19.69 -3.97 19.93
N VAL A 292 -19.10 -3.03 19.24
CA VAL A 292 -18.92 -1.64 19.66
C VAL A 292 -20.13 -0.81 19.30
#